data_ed1e9f0127cb3a96d01408b5cc4a98de
#
_entry.id   ed1e9f0127cb3a96d01408b5cc4a98de
#
_cell.length_a   1.000
_cell.length_b   1.000
_cell.length_c   1.000
_cell.angle_alpha   90.00
_cell.angle_beta   90.00
_cell.angle_gamma   90.00
#
_symmetry.space_group_name_H-M   'P 1'
#
loop_
_entity.id
_entity.type
_entity.pdbx_description
1 polymer ?
#
loop_
_entity_poly.entity_id
_entity_poly.type
_entity_poly.pdbx_seq_one_letter_code
_entity_poly.pdbx_strand_id
1 'polypeptide(L)'
;EEFAKRFGIPVSAAITCVKPSGTVAQLCGTGTGGIHPRYSSYYIRSIRQDNKDPVTTYLKSCGIKWEPCIGKEESTTVFYFPVKSPENSVFRNDRTAIEQLEHWLVFQTYWCEHKPSVTIYVKDHEWLEVGAWVYKHFDEVCGVSFLPHTDHTYQQARSEEHTSELQ
;
A
#
# COMPACT_ATOMS: atom_id res chain seq x y z
N GLU A 1 11.75 -18.63 -19.94
CA GLU A 1 12.66 -18.75 -21.09
C GLU A 1 12.02 -19.53 -22.27
N GLU A 2 11.40 -20.68 -22.04
CA GLU A 2 10.83 -21.55 -23.08
C GLU A 2 9.80 -20.83 -23.96
N PHE A 3 8.85 -20.10 -23.34
CA PHE A 3 7.84 -19.34 -24.10
C PHE A 3 8.46 -18.19 -24.91
N ALA A 4 9.50 -17.52 -24.40
CA ALA A 4 10.19 -16.48 -25.13
C ALA A 4 10.83 -17.03 -26.41
N LYS A 5 11.49 -18.17 -26.32
CA LYS A 5 12.05 -18.89 -27.49
C LYS A 5 10.95 -19.29 -28.48
N ARG A 6 9.84 -19.85 -27.97
CA ARG A 6 8.70 -20.28 -28.78
C ARG A 6 8.02 -19.13 -29.52
N PHE A 7 7.95 -17.94 -28.93
CA PHE A 7 7.37 -16.75 -29.53
C PHE A 7 8.38 -15.89 -30.30
N GLY A 8 9.66 -16.24 -30.28
CA GLY A 8 10.70 -15.47 -30.98
C GLY A 8 10.92 -14.08 -30.40
N ILE A 9 10.68 -13.91 -29.10
CA ILE A 9 10.88 -12.64 -28.37
C ILE A 9 12.08 -12.74 -27.41
N PRO A 10 12.71 -11.63 -27.02
CA PRO A 10 13.75 -11.64 -26.00
C PRO A 10 13.29 -12.22 -24.68
N VAL A 11 14.17 -12.91 -23.98
CA VAL A 11 13.92 -13.37 -22.62
C VAL A 11 13.76 -12.18 -21.67
N SER A 12 12.82 -12.27 -20.73
CA SER A 12 12.62 -11.22 -19.71
C SER A 12 13.88 -11.02 -18.87
N ALA A 13 14.28 -9.77 -18.68
CA ALA A 13 15.46 -9.42 -17.86
C ALA A 13 15.22 -9.64 -16.36
N ALA A 14 13.96 -9.52 -15.91
CA ALA A 14 13.55 -9.75 -14.54
C ALA A 14 12.11 -10.31 -14.51
N ILE A 15 11.86 -11.30 -13.67
CA ILE A 15 10.57 -12.01 -13.61
C ILE A 15 9.90 -11.82 -12.26
N THR A 16 10.66 -11.95 -11.16
CA THR A 16 10.14 -11.91 -9.81
C THR A 16 10.19 -10.50 -9.23
N CYS A 17 9.10 -10.11 -8.58
CA CYS A 17 8.99 -8.85 -7.86
C CYS A 17 7.85 -8.90 -6.85
N VAL A 18 7.91 -8.04 -5.84
CA VAL A 18 6.79 -7.73 -4.96
C VAL A 18 6.37 -6.29 -5.19
N LYS A 19 5.11 -6.10 -5.58
CA LYS A 19 4.50 -4.78 -5.78
C LYS A 19 3.26 -4.62 -4.92
N PRO A 20 2.91 -3.38 -4.52
CA PRO A 20 1.64 -3.11 -3.87
C PRO A 20 0.47 -3.56 -4.77
N SER A 21 -0.45 -4.33 -4.21
CA SER A 21 -1.65 -4.79 -4.91
C SER A 21 -2.87 -4.00 -4.44
N GLY A 22 -3.33 -3.06 -5.27
CA GLY A 22 -4.47 -2.20 -4.95
C GLY A 22 -5.83 -2.91 -5.02
N THR A 23 -5.96 -3.95 -5.84
CA THR A 23 -7.25 -4.60 -6.15
C THR A 23 -7.29 -6.08 -5.79
N VAL A 24 -6.40 -6.89 -6.33
CA VAL A 24 -6.43 -8.36 -6.16
C VAL A 24 -6.29 -8.77 -4.70
N ALA A 25 -5.35 -8.18 -3.96
CA ALA A 25 -5.16 -8.47 -2.54
C ALA A 25 -6.40 -8.12 -1.71
N GLN A 26 -7.16 -7.11 -2.13
CA GLN A 26 -8.40 -6.72 -1.45
C GLN A 26 -9.55 -7.68 -1.78
N LEU A 27 -9.66 -8.11 -3.02
CA LEU A 27 -10.67 -9.09 -3.45
C LEU A 27 -10.49 -10.41 -2.70
N CYS A 28 -9.26 -10.86 -2.55
CA CYS A 28 -8.94 -12.10 -1.82
C CYS A 28 -9.03 -11.98 -0.30
N GLY A 29 -9.22 -10.78 0.24
CA GLY A 29 -9.33 -10.54 1.69
C GLY A 29 -8.06 -10.81 2.50
N THR A 30 -6.96 -11.18 1.83
CA THR A 30 -5.71 -11.63 2.46
C THR A 30 -4.64 -10.56 2.49
N GLY A 31 -4.82 -9.47 1.71
CA GLY A 31 -3.72 -8.63 1.34
C GLY A 31 -3.54 -7.35 2.15
N THR A 32 -2.31 -7.13 2.47
CA THR A 32 -1.73 -5.78 2.51
C THR A 32 -1.32 -5.39 1.09
N GLY A 33 -1.01 -4.12 0.84
CA GLY A 33 -0.41 -3.70 -0.41
C GLY A 33 1.05 -4.17 -0.52
N GLY A 34 1.30 -5.43 -0.85
CA GLY A 34 2.65 -5.99 -0.94
C GLY A 34 3.28 -6.25 0.42
N ILE A 35 4.47 -5.69 0.69
CA ILE A 35 5.23 -5.89 1.95
C ILE A 35 4.90 -4.88 3.05
N HIS A 36 3.91 -4.01 2.82
CA HIS A 36 3.49 -3.03 3.81
C HIS A 36 2.77 -3.68 4.99
N PRO A 37 2.98 -3.21 6.23
CA PRO A 37 2.15 -3.58 7.37
C PRO A 37 0.72 -3.07 7.17
N ARG A 38 -0.23 -3.65 7.88
CA ARG A 38 -1.59 -3.13 7.90
C ARG A 38 -1.68 -1.84 8.73
N TYR A 39 -2.68 -1.04 8.42
CA TYR A 39 -2.87 0.23 9.12
C TYR A 39 -3.21 0.02 10.60
N SER A 40 -4.28 -0.72 10.87
CA SER A 40 -4.81 -1.00 12.22
C SER A 40 -5.62 -2.29 12.22
N SER A 41 -6.00 -2.78 13.41
CA SER A 41 -6.90 -3.93 13.56
C SER A 41 -8.29 -3.67 13.00
N TYR A 42 -8.80 -2.43 13.16
CA TYR A 42 -10.03 -1.93 12.57
C TYR A 42 -9.76 -0.57 11.93
N TYR A 43 -10.24 -0.37 10.72
CA TYR A 43 -10.07 0.88 10.02
C TYR A 43 -11.18 1.14 9.01
N ILE A 44 -11.33 2.40 8.60
CA ILE A 44 -12.24 2.78 7.52
C ILE A 44 -11.44 2.90 6.23
N ARG A 45 -11.84 2.14 5.23
CA ARG A 45 -11.28 2.23 3.88
C ARG A 45 -12.13 3.15 3.02
N SER A 46 -11.51 4.17 2.44
CA SER A 46 -12.16 5.04 1.46
C SER A 46 -11.87 4.54 0.04
N ILE A 47 -12.92 4.43 -0.77
CA ILE A 47 -12.85 4.01 -2.17
C ILE A 47 -13.44 5.10 -3.04
N ARG A 48 -12.69 5.52 -4.06
CA ARG A 48 -13.15 6.49 -5.06
C ARG A 48 -13.77 5.75 -6.25
N GLN A 49 -14.95 6.22 -6.64
CA GLN A 49 -15.72 5.63 -7.72
C GLN A 49 -16.24 6.73 -8.65
N ASP A 50 -16.24 6.48 -9.96
CA ASP A 50 -16.81 7.41 -10.95
C ASP A 50 -18.32 7.54 -10.73
N ASN A 51 -18.85 8.77 -10.80
CA ASN A 51 -20.28 9.04 -10.62
C ASN A 51 -21.16 8.41 -11.71
N LYS A 52 -20.59 8.15 -12.88
CA LYS A 52 -21.29 7.53 -14.02
C LYS A 52 -21.34 6.00 -13.92
N ASP A 53 -20.56 5.40 -13.03
CA ASP A 53 -20.55 3.94 -12.85
C ASP A 53 -21.88 3.48 -12.22
N PRO A 54 -22.59 2.51 -12.80
CA PRO A 54 -23.81 1.94 -12.23
C PRO A 54 -23.62 1.45 -10.78
N VAL A 55 -22.43 0.95 -10.43
CA VAL A 55 -22.08 0.52 -9.07
C VAL A 55 -22.18 1.68 -8.09
N THR A 56 -21.82 2.90 -8.47
CA THR A 56 -21.96 4.10 -7.65
C THR A 56 -23.41 4.35 -7.24
N THR A 57 -24.31 4.29 -8.21
CA THR A 57 -25.76 4.45 -7.96
C THR A 57 -26.29 3.36 -7.05
N TYR A 58 -25.88 2.11 -7.29
CA TYR A 58 -26.28 0.98 -6.47
C TYR A 58 -25.78 1.12 -5.02
N LEU A 59 -24.50 1.44 -4.79
CA LEU A 59 -23.94 1.61 -3.46
C LEU A 59 -24.62 2.74 -2.68
N LYS A 60 -24.97 3.85 -3.36
CA LYS A 60 -25.76 4.95 -2.76
C LYS A 60 -27.16 4.46 -2.34
N SER A 61 -27.82 3.67 -3.16
CA SER A 61 -29.15 3.10 -2.85
C SER A 61 -29.12 2.11 -1.69
N CYS A 62 -27.98 1.43 -1.48
CA CYS A 62 -27.77 0.54 -0.32
C CYS A 62 -27.53 1.30 1.01
N GLY A 63 -27.45 2.62 0.98
CA GLY A 63 -27.23 3.44 2.17
C GLY A 63 -25.80 3.40 2.71
N ILE A 64 -24.82 3.00 1.89
CA ILE A 64 -23.40 3.04 2.27
C ILE A 64 -22.98 4.49 2.43
N LYS A 65 -22.22 4.80 3.48
CA LYS A 65 -21.71 6.14 3.75
C LYS A 65 -20.84 6.62 2.58
N TRP A 66 -21.15 7.78 2.06
CA TRP A 66 -20.42 8.39 0.95
C TRP A 66 -20.40 9.92 1.05
N GLU A 67 -19.50 10.53 0.30
CA GLU A 67 -19.41 11.98 0.09
C GLU A 67 -18.83 12.30 -1.30
N PRO A 68 -19.00 13.52 -1.83
CA PRO A 68 -18.32 13.96 -3.03
C PRO A 68 -16.80 14.01 -2.82
N CYS A 69 -16.02 13.65 -3.85
CA CYS A 69 -14.56 13.72 -3.77
C CYS A 69 -14.09 15.18 -3.86
N ILE A 70 -13.34 15.66 -2.88
CA ILE A 70 -12.79 17.03 -2.85
C ILE A 70 -11.98 17.29 -4.12
N GLY A 71 -12.33 18.38 -4.82
CA GLY A 71 -11.71 18.80 -6.09
C GLY A 71 -12.16 18.01 -7.33
N LYS A 72 -13.11 17.06 -7.18
CA LYS A 72 -13.72 16.28 -8.27
C LYS A 72 -15.17 15.90 -7.97
N GLU A 73 -15.91 16.82 -7.37
CA GLU A 73 -17.24 16.59 -6.80
C GLU A 73 -18.25 16.10 -7.86
N GLU A 74 -18.15 16.62 -9.10
CA GLU A 74 -19.06 16.29 -10.18
C GLU A 74 -18.82 14.91 -10.80
N SER A 75 -17.57 14.41 -10.71
CA SER A 75 -17.17 13.17 -11.40
C SER A 75 -16.93 11.99 -10.48
N THR A 76 -16.65 12.23 -9.19
CA THR A 76 -16.15 11.18 -8.30
C THR A 76 -16.84 11.21 -6.94
N THR A 77 -17.29 10.05 -6.50
CA THR A 77 -17.83 9.80 -5.16
C THR A 77 -16.81 9.01 -4.34
N VAL A 78 -16.68 9.33 -3.06
CA VAL A 78 -15.90 8.57 -2.07
C VAL A 78 -16.85 7.77 -1.18
N PHE A 79 -16.67 6.46 -1.14
CA PHE A 79 -17.38 5.55 -0.24
C PHE A 79 -16.50 5.12 0.92
N TYR A 80 -17.11 4.83 2.08
CA TYR A 80 -16.43 4.45 3.31
C TYR A 80 -16.85 3.07 3.76
N PHE A 81 -15.89 2.14 3.85
CA PHE A 81 -16.12 0.77 4.28
C PHE A 81 -15.34 0.45 5.55
N PRO A 82 -16.01 -0.03 6.61
CA PRO A 82 -15.30 -0.55 7.77
C PRO A 82 -14.62 -1.87 7.41
N VAL A 83 -13.35 -2.00 7.77
CA VAL A 83 -12.54 -3.20 7.50
C VAL A 83 -11.93 -3.69 8.82
N LYS A 84 -12.00 -5.00 9.03
CA LYS A 84 -11.28 -5.72 10.09
C LYS A 84 -10.06 -6.40 9.48
N SER A 85 -8.88 -6.18 10.04
CA SER A 85 -7.68 -6.92 9.66
C SER A 85 -7.75 -8.39 10.10
N PRO A 86 -7.14 -9.33 9.38
CA PRO A 86 -6.99 -10.71 9.83
C PRO A 86 -6.31 -10.79 11.19
N GLU A 87 -6.57 -11.88 11.92
CA GLU A 87 -5.87 -12.18 13.16
C GLU A 87 -4.36 -12.33 12.91
N ASN A 88 -3.56 -11.95 13.89
CA ASN A 88 -2.09 -11.97 13.82
C ASN A 88 -1.48 -11.08 12.72
N SER A 89 -2.21 -10.06 12.24
CA SER A 89 -1.65 -9.07 11.32
C SER A 89 -0.59 -8.22 12.01
N VAL A 90 0.44 -7.85 11.25
CA VAL A 90 1.43 -6.84 11.66
C VAL A 90 0.89 -5.46 11.28
N PHE A 91 0.91 -4.52 12.20
CA PHE A 91 0.45 -3.16 12.01
C PHE A 91 1.60 -2.17 11.87
N ARG A 92 1.31 -0.99 11.31
CA ARG A 92 2.32 0.06 11.08
C ARG A 92 3.04 0.54 12.35
N ASN A 93 2.37 0.43 13.50
CA ASN A 93 2.93 0.86 14.79
C ASN A 93 3.74 -0.23 15.49
N ASP A 94 3.68 -1.48 15.02
CA ASP A 94 4.35 -2.63 15.64
C ASP A 94 5.84 -2.71 15.25
N ARG A 95 6.27 -1.91 14.28
CA ARG A 95 7.65 -1.93 13.75
C ARG A 95 8.26 -0.56 13.71
N THR A 96 9.57 -0.50 13.97
CA THR A 96 10.41 0.65 13.70
C THR A 96 10.66 0.82 12.20
N ALA A 97 11.15 1.98 11.77
CA ALA A 97 11.55 2.20 10.39
C ALA A 97 12.67 1.23 9.95
N ILE A 98 13.61 0.93 10.84
CA ILE A 98 14.70 -0.03 10.56
C ILE A 98 14.15 -1.45 10.37
N GLU A 99 13.25 -1.92 11.23
CA GLU A 99 12.63 -3.25 11.07
C GLU A 99 11.84 -3.37 9.75
N GLN A 100 11.22 -2.28 9.29
CA GLN A 100 10.56 -2.24 7.98
C GLN A 100 11.57 -2.33 6.83
N LEU A 101 12.71 -1.63 6.94
CA LEU A 101 13.80 -1.68 5.96
C LEU A 101 14.48 -3.05 5.91
N GLU A 102 14.76 -3.67 7.06
CA GLU A 102 15.30 -5.04 7.12
C GLU A 102 14.32 -6.05 6.50
N HIS A 103 13.03 -5.91 6.76
CA HIS A 103 12.01 -6.73 6.13
C HIS A 103 11.98 -6.55 4.61
N TRP A 104 12.07 -5.32 4.11
CA TRP A 104 12.19 -5.02 2.68
C TRP A 104 13.45 -5.66 2.07
N LEU A 105 14.59 -5.57 2.77
CA LEU A 105 15.87 -6.11 2.31
C LEU A 105 15.82 -7.63 2.10
N VAL A 106 15.07 -8.36 2.94
CA VAL A 106 14.85 -9.80 2.75
C VAL A 106 14.20 -10.09 1.39
N PHE A 107 13.16 -9.34 1.01
CA PHE A 107 12.53 -9.51 -0.30
C PHE A 107 13.43 -9.09 -1.45
N GLN A 108 14.17 -8.01 -1.29
CA GLN A 108 15.13 -7.53 -2.28
C GLN A 108 16.23 -8.58 -2.55
N THR A 109 16.75 -9.19 -1.49
CA THR A 109 17.90 -10.11 -1.58
C THR A 109 17.49 -11.51 -2.08
N TYR A 110 16.35 -12.03 -1.62
CA TYR A 110 16.05 -13.46 -1.81
C TYR A 110 14.94 -13.75 -2.81
N TRP A 111 14.15 -12.74 -3.21
CA TRP A 111 13.02 -12.97 -4.10
C TRP A 111 13.01 -12.08 -5.33
N CYS A 112 13.34 -10.81 -5.18
CA CYS A 112 13.09 -9.84 -6.24
C CYS A 112 14.27 -9.70 -7.19
N GLU A 113 14.07 -10.08 -8.44
CA GLU A 113 14.97 -9.73 -9.56
C GLU A 113 14.75 -8.27 -10.01
N HIS A 114 13.58 -7.70 -9.71
CA HIS A 114 13.23 -6.30 -9.94
C HIS A 114 12.84 -5.64 -8.63
N LYS A 115 13.10 -4.34 -8.51
CA LYS A 115 12.93 -3.55 -7.28
C LYS A 115 11.54 -3.71 -6.63
N PRO A 116 11.44 -4.20 -5.40
CA PRO A 116 10.22 -4.18 -4.63
C PRO A 116 9.93 -2.76 -4.16
N SER A 117 8.70 -2.29 -4.35
CA SER A 117 8.29 -0.95 -3.92
C SER A 117 7.73 -1.00 -2.51
N VAL A 118 8.20 -0.07 -1.66
CA VAL A 118 7.73 0.08 -0.30
C VAL A 118 7.74 1.55 0.12
N THR A 119 6.82 1.93 0.98
CA THR A 119 6.82 3.19 1.70
C THR A 119 7.12 2.90 3.17
N ILE A 120 8.18 3.48 3.69
CA ILE A 120 8.63 3.36 5.08
C ILE A 120 8.13 4.58 5.84
N TYR A 121 7.42 4.36 6.94
CA TYR A 121 7.00 5.42 7.85
C TYR A 121 8.07 5.63 8.92
N VAL A 122 8.59 6.85 9.00
CA VAL A 122 9.72 7.22 9.85
C VAL A 122 9.26 8.17 10.94
N LYS A 123 9.44 7.80 12.21
CA LYS A 123 9.19 8.68 13.36
C LYS A 123 10.31 9.73 13.47
N ASP A 124 10.02 10.88 14.08
CA ASP A 124 10.94 12.02 14.13
C ASP A 124 12.32 11.67 14.67
N HIS A 125 12.40 10.76 15.65
CA HIS A 125 13.67 10.33 16.26
C HIS A 125 14.42 9.26 15.46
N GLU A 126 13.81 8.64 14.44
CA GLU A 126 14.40 7.55 13.66
C GLU A 126 15.19 8.04 12.42
N TRP A 127 15.04 9.31 12.00
CA TRP A 127 15.59 9.81 10.74
C TRP A 127 17.11 9.64 10.60
N LEU A 128 17.87 9.86 11.67
CA LEU A 128 19.33 9.72 11.63
C LEU A 128 19.75 8.26 11.46
N GLU A 129 19.07 7.35 12.14
CA GLU A 129 19.33 5.91 12.04
C GLU A 129 18.95 5.37 10.66
N VAL A 130 17.80 5.80 10.12
CA VAL A 130 17.37 5.49 8.75
C VAL A 130 18.39 5.99 7.74
N GLY A 131 18.90 7.22 7.88
CA GLY A 131 19.94 7.76 7.03
C GLY A 131 21.23 6.95 7.05
N ALA A 132 21.67 6.53 8.23
CA ALA A 132 22.86 5.68 8.40
C ALA A 132 22.65 4.29 7.79
N TRP A 133 21.46 3.70 7.97
CA TRP A 133 21.11 2.41 7.38
C TRP A 133 21.10 2.49 5.84
N VAL A 134 20.46 3.51 5.26
CA VAL A 134 20.43 3.73 3.79
C VAL A 134 21.83 3.92 3.24
N TYR A 135 22.69 4.67 3.92
CA TYR A 135 24.08 4.86 3.51
C TYR A 135 24.85 3.53 3.51
N LYS A 136 24.69 2.71 4.53
CA LYS A 136 25.33 1.38 4.63
C LYS A 136 24.88 0.43 3.51
N HIS A 137 23.61 0.49 3.11
CA HIS A 137 23.01 -0.39 2.12
C HIS A 137 22.75 0.33 0.77
N PHE A 138 23.54 1.37 0.46
CA PHE A 138 23.28 2.26 -0.67
C PHE A 138 23.22 1.53 -2.02
N ASP A 139 24.08 0.53 -2.22
CA ASP A 139 24.13 -0.26 -3.45
C ASP A 139 22.95 -1.25 -3.59
N GLU A 140 22.25 -1.54 -2.49
CA GLU A 140 21.12 -2.47 -2.46
C GLU A 140 19.77 -1.73 -2.50
N VAL A 141 19.74 -0.46 -2.03
CA VAL A 141 18.50 0.30 -1.90
C VAL A 141 17.96 0.75 -3.24
N CYS A 142 16.76 0.28 -3.56
CA CYS A 142 16.01 0.70 -4.73
C CYS A 142 14.50 0.66 -4.45
N GLY A 143 13.73 1.58 -5.02
CA GLY A 143 12.26 1.57 -4.93
C GLY A 143 11.68 1.81 -3.53
N VAL A 144 12.43 2.43 -2.62
CA VAL A 144 12.00 2.80 -1.26
C VAL A 144 11.61 4.27 -1.24
N SER A 145 10.47 4.57 -0.63
CA SER A 145 10.00 5.92 -0.32
C SER A 145 9.89 6.10 1.19
N PHE A 146 10.19 7.29 1.67
CA PHE A 146 10.13 7.62 3.09
C PHE A 146 9.05 8.66 3.33
N LEU A 147 8.20 8.43 4.33
CA LEU A 147 7.20 9.38 4.77
C LEU A 147 7.32 9.60 6.29
N PRO A 148 7.15 10.84 6.77
CA PRO A 148 7.02 11.09 8.20
C PRO A 148 5.85 10.29 8.78
N HIS A 149 6.07 9.65 9.92
CA HIS A 149 5.00 8.99 10.66
C HIS A 149 4.18 10.09 11.33
N THR A 150 3.00 10.35 10.80
CA THR A 150 2.07 11.34 11.34
C THR A 150 0.76 10.68 11.74
N ASP A 151 0.18 11.13 12.85
CA ASP A 151 -1.17 10.74 13.28
C ASP A 151 -2.26 11.63 12.66
N HIS A 152 -1.91 12.42 11.63
CA HIS A 152 -2.86 13.31 10.97
C HIS A 152 -3.86 12.52 10.13
N THR A 153 -5.12 12.69 10.44
CA THR A 153 -6.26 12.29 9.61
C THR A 153 -6.37 13.27 8.43
N TYR A 154 -6.11 12.81 7.23
CA TYR A 154 -6.46 13.57 6.03
C TYR A 154 -7.97 13.67 5.91
N GLN A 155 -8.50 14.83 5.51
CA GLN A 155 -9.95 15.05 5.33
C GLN A 155 -10.60 14.02 4.39
N GLN A 156 -9.88 13.59 3.36
CA GLN A 156 -10.25 12.45 2.50
C GLN A 156 -8.99 11.63 2.20
N ALA A 157 -8.71 10.60 3.00
CA ALA A 157 -7.59 9.71 2.77
C ALA A 157 -7.66 9.06 1.37
N ARG A 158 -6.52 8.95 0.69
CA ARG A 158 -6.44 8.19 -0.57
C ARG A 158 -6.59 6.71 -0.28
N SER A 159 -7.29 5.99 -1.17
CA SER A 159 -7.72 4.60 -0.99
C SER A 159 -6.59 3.58 -0.83
N GLU A 160 -5.34 3.93 -1.07
CA GLU A 160 -4.25 2.96 -1.15
C GLU A 160 -3.33 2.96 0.07
N GLU A 161 -3.27 4.05 0.86
CA GLU A 161 -2.28 4.16 1.92
C GLU A 161 -2.77 4.81 3.23
N HIS A 162 -3.95 5.44 3.26
CA HIS A 162 -4.40 6.20 4.42
C HIS A 162 -5.84 5.90 4.79
N THR A 163 -6.02 5.27 5.90
CA THR A 163 -7.31 4.97 6.51
C THR A 163 -7.35 5.58 7.90
N SER A 164 -8.50 6.11 8.32
CA SER A 164 -8.70 6.57 9.69
C SER A 164 -9.00 5.40 10.63
N GLU A 165 -8.46 5.42 11.84
CA GLU A 165 -8.84 4.47 12.88
C GLU A 165 -10.32 4.67 13.26
N LEU A 166 -11.00 3.58 13.54
CA LEU A 166 -12.30 3.61 14.22
C LEU A 166 -12.03 3.83 15.71
N GLN A 167 -12.42 5.00 16.22
CA GLN A 167 -12.52 5.25 17.66
C GLN A 167 -13.78 4.64 18.21
#